data_514f4f2c3bf476967dad5f2ad6d84a26
#
_entry.id   514f4f2c3bf476967dad5f2ad6d84a26
#
_cell.length_a   1.000
_cell.length_b   1.000
_cell.length_c   1.000
_cell.angle_alpha   90.00
_cell.angle_beta   90.00
_cell.angle_gamma   90.00
#
_symmetry.space_group_name_H-M   'P 1'
#
loop_
_entity.id
_entity.type
_entity.pdbx_description
1 polymer ?
#
loop_
_entity_poly.entity_id
_entity_poly.type
_entity_poly.pdbx_seq_one_letter_code
_entity_poly.pdbx_strand_id
1 'polypeptide(L)'
;AKAAIEEVEGAQLNLKSCASNYSPSLAGQAFAELMQLNHKPSVILCSNDVLAVGAIMQARKMNISVPEDISITGFDDIDIAEIVTPTLATVHVPHGRMGQAAAGLLLKMRAGDTNNKSIKLSTNTVLRESLRYYP
;
A
#
# COMPACT_ATOMS: atom_id res chain seq x y z
N ALA A 1 -0.42 5.94 -8.77
CA ALA A 1 -1.30 4.88 -9.26
C ALA A 1 -2.15 5.35 -10.45
N LYS A 2 -2.99 6.42 -10.30
CA LYS A 2 -3.92 6.85 -11.35
C LYS A 2 -3.20 7.09 -12.69
N ALA A 3 -2.17 7.92 -12.74
CA ALA A 3 -1.42 8.22 -13.96
C ALA A 3 -0.82 6.97 -14.62
N ALA A 4 -0.30 6.02 -13.83
CA ALA A 4 0.27 4.78 -14.36
C ALA A 4 -0.79 3.82 -14.94
N ILE A 5 -2.03 3.85 -14.40
CA ILE A 5 -3.12 3.03 -14.91
C ILE A 5 -3.67 3.60 -16.22
N GLU A 6 -3.69 4.93 -16.37
CA GLU A 6 -4.10 5.61 -17.61
C GLU A 6 -3.18 5.28 -18.81
N GLU A 7 -1.95 4.84 -18.55
CA GLU A 7 -1.00 4.40 -19.59
C GLU A 7 -1.22 2.94 -20.05
N VAL A 8 -2.07 2.18 -19.34
CA VAL A 8 -2.34 0.76 -19.66
C VAL A 8 -3.69 0.64 -20.36
N GLU A 9 -3.67 0.21 -21.62
CA GLU A 9 -4.88 0.03 -22.42
C GLU A 9 -5.84 -1.00 -21.77
N GLY A 10 -7.12 -0.60 -21.63
CA GLY A 10 -8.15 -1.43 -21.02
C GLY A 10 -8.16 -1.50 -19.50
N ALA A 11 -7.20 -0.85 -18.82
CA ALA A 11 -7.20 -0.81 -17.36
C ALA A 11 -8.28 0.12 -16.80
N GLN A 12 -8.95 -0.32 -15.74
CA GLN A 12 -9.97 0.48 -15.03
C GLN A 12 -9.58 0.68 -13.58
N LEU A 13 -9.79 1.89 -13.07
CA LEU A 13 -9.52 2.24 -11.68
C LEU A 13 -10.81 2.46 -10.90
N ASN A 14 -11.04 1.62 -9.88
CA ASN A 14 -12.09 1.81 -8.90
C ASN A 14 -11.48 2.30 -7.58
N LEU A 15 -11.96 3.43 -7.07
CA LEU A 15 -11.50 4.00 -5.82
C LEU A 15 -12.52 3.73 -4.71
N LYS A 16 -12.03 3.19 -3.58
CA LYS A 16 -12.79 3.09 -2.33
C LYS A 16 -12.04 3.82 -1.23
N SER A 17 -12.76 4.66 -0.51
CA SER A 17 -12.23 5.33 0.67
C SER A 17 -12.60 4.52 1.91
N CYS A 18 -11.59 4.08 2.66
CA CYS A 18 -11.76 3.62 4.03
C CYS A 18 -11.67 4.86 4.92
N ALA A 19 -12.79 5.26 5.54
CA ALA A 19 -12.82 6.45 6.37
C ALA A 19 -11.70 6.44 7.42
N SER A 20 -10.90 7.45 7.41
CA SER A 20 -9.98 8.08 8.36
C SER A 20 -9.15 7.27 9.37
N ASN A 21 -9.44 6.04 9.67
CA ASN A 21 -8.69 5.25 10.65
C ASN A 21 -8.11 4.04 9.94
N TYR A 22 -6.81 3.95 9.77
CA TYR A 22 -6.09 2.79 9.24
C TYR A 22 -6.51 1.46 9.91
N SER A 23 -7.82 1.15 9.83
CA SER A 23 -8.47 0.04 10.49
C SER A 23 -8.53 -1.16 9.56
N PRO A 24 -7.95 -2.30 9.93
CA PRO A 24 -8.07 -3.54 9.17
C PRO A 24 -9.54 -3.96 8.94
N SER A 25 -10.41 -3.68 9.91
CA SER A 25 -11.85 -4.01 9.81
C SER A 25 -12.54 -3.20 8.70
N LEU A 26 -12.27 -1.88 8.63
CA LEU A 26 -12.82 -1.03 7.58
C LEU A 26 -12.24 -1.37 6.20
N ALA A 27 -10.98 -1.74 6.13
CA ALA A 27 -10.36 -2.24 4.90
C ALA A 27 -11.03 -3.54 4.43
N GLY A 28 -11.36 -4.44 5.36
CA GLY A 28 -12.10 -5.65 5.05
C GLY A 28 -13.50 -5.38 4.51
N GLN A 29 -14.22 -4.39 5.04
CA GLN A 29 -15.52 -3.97 4.52
C GLN A 29 -15.38 -3.39 3.10
N ALA A 30 -14.42 -2.50 2.87
CA ALA A 30 -14.15 -1.93 1.55
C ALA A 30 -13.77 -3.02 0.53
N PHE A 31 -12.99 -4.02 0.95
CA PHE A 31 -12.68 -5.18 0.13
C PHE A 31 -13.95 -5.93 -0.28
N ALA A 32 -14.83 -6.24 0.69
CA ALA A 32 -16.08 -6.95 0.41
C ALA A 32 -16.98 -6.18 -0.57
N GLU A 33 -17.02 -4.84 -0.47
CA GLU A 33 -17.76 -4.01 -1.42
C GLU A 33 -17.14 -4.03 -2.82
N LEU A 34 -15.81 -4.00 -2.94
CA LEU A 34 -15.13 -4.11 -4.23
C LEU A 34 -15.41 -5.45 -4.90
N MET A 35 -15.54 -6.53 -4.12
CA MET A 35 -15.85 -7.86 -4.63
C MET A 35 -17.32 -8.01 -5.09
N GLN A 36 -18.19 -7.05 -4.78
CA GLN A 36 -19.59 -7.01 -5.26
C GLN A 36 -19.75 -6.25 -6.58
N LEU A 37 -18.71 -5.62 -7.09
CA LEU A 37 -18.75 -4.94 -8.39
C LEU A 37 -18.99 -5.94 -9.52
N ASN A 38 -19.72 -5.50 -10.56
CA ASN A 38 -19.94 -6.30 -11.78
C ASN A 38 -18.62 -6.71 -12.45
N HIS A 39 -17.64 -5.80 -12.42
CA HIS A 39 -16.27 -6.06 -12.83
C HIS A 39 -15.38 -6.03 -11.60
N LYS A 40 -15.07 -7.22 -11.09
CA LYS A 40 -14.19 -7.38 -9.92
C LYS A 40 -12.78 -6.95 -10.28
N PRO A 41 -12.07 -6.26 -9.36
CA PRO A 41 -10.67 -5.92 -9.59
C PRO A 41 -9.80 -7.19 -9.60
N SER A 42 -8.77 -7.19 -10.42
CA SER A 42 -7.71 -8.22 -10.41
C SER A 42 -6.59 -7.89 -9.43
N VAL A 43 -6.44 -6.62 -9.08
CA VAL A 43 -5.44 -6.12 -8.13
C VAL A 43 -6.07 -5.07 -7.22
N ILE A 44 -5.74 -5.12 -5.93
CA ILE A 44 -6.06 -4.05 -4.96
C ILE A 44 -4.76 -3.43 -4.46
N LEU A 45 -4.62 -2.13 -4.69
CA LEU A 45 -3.53 -1.32 -4.17
C LEU A 45 -4.01 -0.63 -2.88
N CYS A 46 -3.52 -1.07 -1.74
CA CYS A 46 -3.83 -0.46 -0.46
C CYS A 46 -2.87 0.70 -0.18
N SER A 47 -3.37 1.75 0.46
CA SER A 47 -2.55 2.92 0.78
C SER A 47 -1.54 2.68 1.90
N ASN A 48 -1.66 1.58 2.65
CA ASN A 48 -0.64 1.08 3.57
C ASN A 48 -0.80 -0.42 3.86
N ASP A 49 0.16 -1.00 4.57
CA ASP A 49 0.21 -2.43 4.88
C ASP A 49 -0.90 -2.86 5.85
N VAL A 50 -1.29 -2.01 6.78
CA VAL A 50 -2.36 -2.32 7.75
C VAL A 50 -3.70 -2.54 7.04
N LEU A 51 -4.01 -1.71 6.04
CA LEU A 51 -5.21 -1.86 5.22
C LEU A 51 -5.11 -3.10 4.32
N ALA A 52 -3.93 -3.38 3.75
CA ALA A 52 -3.70 -4.57 2.95
C ALA A 52 -3.92 -5.86 3.76
N VAL A 53 -3.44 -5.91 4.99
CA VAL A 53 -3.69 -7.04 5.91
C VAL A 53 -5.19 -7.20 6.17
N GLY A 54 -5.93 -6.10 6.37
CA GLY A 54 -7.39 -6.14 6.53
C GLY A 54 -8.10 -6.72 5.30
N ALA A 55 -7.64 -6.35 4.11
CA ALA A 55 -8.16 -6.90 2.85
C ALA A 55 -7.85 -8.40 2.70
N ILE A 56 -6.61 -8.83 2.99
CA ILE A 56 -6.21 -10.26 2.97
C ILE A 56 -7.05 -11.07 3.95
N MET A 57 -7.24 -10.58 5.17
CA MET A 57 -8.08 -11.26 6.16
C MET A 57 -9.53 -11.41 5.70
N GLN A 58 -10.06 -10.41 5.02
CA GLN A 58 -11.42 -10.47 4.48
C GLN A 58 -11.51 -11.39 3.26
N ALA A 59 -10.53 -11.37 2.37
CA ALA A 59 -10.43 -12.30 1.25
C ALA A 59 -10.50 -13.75 1.74
N ARG A 60 -9.72 -14.08 2.78
CA ARG A 60 -9.75 -15.41 3.40
C ARG A 60 -11.12 -15.78 3.96
N LYS A 61 -11.83 -14.85 4.62
CA LYS A 61 -13.22 -15.09 5.11
C LYS A 61 -14.21 -15.33 3.99
N MET A 62 -13.97 -14.77 2.83
CA MET A 62 -14.80 -14.92 1.63
C MET A 62 -14.36 -16.09 0.74
N ASN A 63 -13.37 -16.89 1.16
CA ASN A 63 -12.78 -17.97 0.37
C ASN A 63 -12.24 -17.47 -0.98
N ILE A 64 -11.65 -16.27 -1.00
CA ILE A 64 -10.97 -15.68 -2.15
C ILE A 64 -9.47 -15.88 -1.95
N SER A 65 -8.81 -16.53 -2.90
CA SER A 65 -7.39 -16.82 -2.82
C SER A 65 -6.53 -15.62 -3.24
N VAL A 66 -5.52 -15.32 -2.43
CA VAL A 66 -4.51 -14.30 -2.71
C VAL A 66 -3.17 -15.01 -2.87
N PRO A 67 -2.50 -14.92 -3.99
CA PRO A 67 -2.71 -14.01 -5.13
C PRO A 67 -3.54 -14.60 -6.30
N GLU A 68 -4.04 -15.84 -6.23
CA GLU A 68 -4.59 -16.60 -7.36
C GLU A 68 -5.83 -15.94 -7.98
N ASP A 69 -6.78 -15.51 -7.12
CA ASP A 69 -8.00 -14.85 -7.56
C ASP A 69 -7.83 -13.33 -7.63
N ILE A 70 -7.00 -12.77 -6.74
CA ILE A 70 -6.77 -11.33 -6.63
C ILE A 70 -5.41 -11.03 -6.01
N SER A 71 -4.67 -10.12 -6.61
CA SER A 71 -3.43 -9.60 -6.01
C SER A 71 -3.74 -8.46 -5.04
N ILE A 72 -3.01 -8.40 -3.92
CA ILE A 72 -3.13 -7.32 -2.93
C ILE A 72 -1.74 -6.76 -2.63
N THR A 73 -1.60 -5.44 -2.67
CA THR A 73 -0.35 -4.78 -2.32
C THR A 73 -0.57 -3.72 -1.25
N GLY A 74 0.47 -3.47 -0.46
CA GLY A 74 0.51 -2.46 0.57
C GLY A 74 1.46 -1.30 0.25
N PHE A 75 1.81 -0.56 1.29
CA PHE A 75 2.77 0.53 1.31
C PHE A 75 3.29 0.68 2.73
N ASP A 76 4.54 1.02 2.94
CA ASP A 76 5.34 1.26 4.14
C ASP A 76 6.39 0.19 4.44
N ASP A 77 6.13 -1.10 4.14
CA ASP A 77 6.99 -2.25 4.46
C ASP A 77 7.28 -2.36 5.97
N ILE A 78 6.20 -2.36 6.75
CA ILE A 78 6.27 -2.60 8.19
C ILE A 78 6.27 -4.11 8.50
N ASP A 79 6.70 -4.50 9.69
CA ASP A 79 6.91 -5.90 10.10
C ASP A 79 5.73 -6.84 9.78
N ILE A 80 4.50 -6.35 9.83
CA ILE A 80 3.31 -7.14 9.54
C ILE A 80 3.30 -7.66 8.09
N ALA A 81 3.98 -6.99 7.16
CA ALA A 81 4.05 -7.39 5.77
C ALA A 81 4.76 -8.73 5.57
N GLU A 82 5.69 -9.08 6.47
CA GLU A 82 6.41 -10.36 6.46
C GLU A 82 5.69 -11.45 7.26
N ILE A 83 4.83 -11.06 8.21
CA ILE A 83 4.15 -11.97 9.14
C ILE A 83 2.84 -12.51 8.56
N VAL A 84 2.12 -11.68 7.78
CA VAL A 84 0.85 -12.07 7.18
C VAL A 84 1.03 -13.18 6.14
N THR A 85 0.01 -14.03 5.98
CA THR A 85 0.01 -15.09 4.96
C THR A 85 -1.15 -14.87 3.99
N PRO A 86 -0.87 -14.76 2.66
CA PRO A 86 0.47 -14.71 2.03
C PRO A 86 1.28 -13.48 2.45
N THR A 87 2.62 -13.55 2.38
CA THR A 87 3.49 -12.40 2.66
C THR A 87 3.21 -11.25 1.70
N LEU A 88 3.16 -10.02 2.23
CA LEU A 88 2.62 -8.86 1.54
C LEU A 88 3.65 -8.18 0.64
N ALA A 89 3.36 -8.10 -0.65
CA ALA A 89 4.05 -7.22 -1.59
C ALA A 89 3.74 -5.76 -1.24
N THR A 90 4.75 -4.93 -1.14
CA THR A 90 4.62 -3.56 -0.63
C THR A 90 5.69 -2.63 -1.21
N VAL A 91 5.69 -1.38 -0.77
CA VAL A 91 6.74 -0.40 -1.07
C VAL A 91 7.48 -0.07 0.22
N HIS A 92 8.78 -0.37 0.24
CA HIS A 92 9.64 -0.01 1.38
C HIS A 92 9.84 1.50 1.46
N VAL A 93 9.43 2.08 2.59
CA VAL A 93 9.63 3.48 2.94
C VAL A 93 10.75 3.56 3.99
N PRO A 94 11.86 4.29 3.73
CA PRO A 94 13.00 4.35 4.65
C PRO A 94 12.72 5.28 5.85
N HIS A 95 11.80 4.90 6.75
CA HIS A 95 11.31 5.70 7.87
C HIS A 95 12.44 6.23 8.76
N GLY A 96 13.46 5.41 9.06
CA GLY A 96 14.61 5.83 9.84
C GLY A 96 15.39 6.97 9.18
N ARG A 97 15.62 6.86 7.86
CA ARG A 97 16.30 7.91 7.09
C ARG A 97 15.44 9.18 6.98
N MET A 98 14.13 9.03 6.89
CA MET A 98 13.19 10.17 6.90
C MET A 98 13.28 10.92 8.22
N GLY A 99 13.23 10.20 9.36
CA GLY A 99 13.38 10.80 10.69
C GLY A 99 14.72 11.53 10.86
N GLN A 100 15.83 10.92 10.45
CA GLN A 100 17.15 11.54 10.50
C GLN A 100 17.22 12.81 9.64
N ALA A 101 16.69 12.77 8.42
CA ALA A 101 16.66 13.92 7.53
C ALA A 101 15.82 15.07 8.09
N ALA A 102 14.65 14.75 8.63
CA ALA A 102 13.74 15.72 9.26
C ALA A 102 14.39 16.39 10.48
N ALA A 103 15.01 15.60 11.37
CA ALA A 103 15.72 16.13 12.53
C ALA A 103 16.90 17.03 12.12
N GLY A 104 17.66 16.61 11.10
CA GLY A 104 18.74 17.42 10.57
C GLY A 104 18.27 18.77 10.00
N LEU A 105 17.15 18.79 9.28
CA LEU A 105 16.54 20.03 8.79
C LEU A 105 16.10 20.94 9.93
N LEU A 106 15.42 20.41 10.94
CA LEU A 106 14.97 21.16 12.10
C LEU A 106 16.14 21.81 12.87
N LEU A 107 17.24 21.08 13.05
CA LEU A 107 18.42 21.63 13.71
C LEU A 107 19.05 22.78 12.91
N LYS A 108 19.13 22.67 11.59
CA LYS A 108 19.60 23.74 10.71
C LYS A 108 18.71 24.98 10.77
N MET A 109 17.39 24.78 10.71
CA MET A 109 16.43 25.87 10.83
C MET A 109 16.56 26.59 12.18
N ARG A 110 16.73 25.85 13.27
CA ARG A 110 16.98 26.41 14.61
C ARG A 110 18.28 27.21 14.68
N ALA A 111 19.28 26.83 13.92
CA ALA A 111 20.56 27.54 13.81
C ALA A 111 20.50 28.78 12.89
N GLY A 112 19.33 29.14 12.36
CA GLY A 112 19.14 30.29 11.50
C GLY A 112 19.35 30.03 10.00
N ASP A 113 19.55 28.78 9.60
CA ASP A 113 19.60 28.42 8.17
C ASP A 113 18.19 28.47 7.59
N THR A 114 17.94 29.47 6.75
CA THR A 114 16.66 29.67 6.04
C THR A 114 16.64 28.98 4.67
N ASN A 115 17.72 28.32 4.27
CA ASN A 115 17.85 27.67 2.97
C ASN A 115 17.20 26.26 3.00
N ASN A 116 15.87 26.24 3.23
CA ASN A 116 15.08 25.01 3.38
C ASN A 116 14.99 24.26 2.05
N LYS A 117 15.87 23.30 1.84
CA LYS A 117 15.80 22.40 0.68
C LYS A 117 14.91 21.21 1.01
N SER A 118 13.96 20.92 0.12
CA SER A 118 13.24 19.66 0.11
C SER A 118 14.21 18.49 -0.09
N ILE A 119 14.09 17.45 0.75
CA ILE A 119 14.86 16.21 0.60
C ILE A 119 13.92 15.14 0.06
N LYS A 120 14.28 14.58 -1.10
CA LYS A 120 13.60 13.40 -1.66
C LYS A 120 14.38 12.15 -1.28
N LEU A 121 13.70 11.16 -0.73
CA LEU A 121 14.24 9.85 -0.44
C LEU A 121 13.63 8.83 -1.39
N SER A 122 14.44 7.93 -1.91
CA SER A 122 13.99 6.86 -2.78
C SER A 122 13.26 5.79 -1.96
N THR A 123 12.20 5.26 -2.54
CA THR A 123 11.48 4.08 -2.07
C THR A 123 11.80 2.90 -2.99
N ASN A 124 11.62 1.67 -2.53
CA ASN A 124 11.83 0.45 -3.31
C ASN A 124 10.59 -0.43 -3.25
N THR A 125 10.24 -1.05 -4.38
CA THR A 125 9.19 -2.08 -4.41
C THR A 125 9.74 -3.37 -3.82
N VAL A 126 8.98 -3.99 -2.92
CA VAL A 126 9.28 -5.28 -2.30
C VAL A 126 8.23 -6.27 -2.79
N LEU A 127 8.64 -7.17 -3.68
CA LEU A 127 7.77 -8.21 -4.24
C LEU A 127 7.70 -9.38 -3.26
N ARG A 128 6.46 -9.82 -2.94
CA ARG A 128 6.18 -10.96 -2.07
C ARG A 128 5.00 -11.78 -2.61
N GLU A 129 4.54 -12.77 -1.86
CA GLU A 129 3.56 -13.78 -2.29
C GLU A 129 2.17 -13.22 -2.61
N SER A 130 1.76 -12.08 -2.05
CA SER A 130 0.43 -11.49 -2.26
C SER A 130 0.22 -10.87 -3.65
N LEU A 131 1.25 -10.84 -4.47
CA LEU A 131 1.23 -10.29 -5.84
C LEU A 131 1.51 -11.41 -6.84
N ARG A 132 0.56 -11.67 -7.73
CA ARG A 132 0.78 -12.58 -8.86
C ARG A 132 1.60 -11.88 -9.93
N TYR A 133 2.72 -12.50 -10.28
CA TYR A 133 3.52 -12.06 -11.41
C TYR A 133 2.98 -12.70 -12.69
N TYR A 134 2.70 -11.87 -13.68
CA TYR A 134 2.45 -12.29 -15.05
C TYR A 134 3.71 -11.96 -15.86
N PRO A 135 4.40 -12.96 -16.39
CA PRO A 135 5.60 -12.74 -17.22
C PRO A 135 5.27 -12.03 -18.51
#